data_5211905c2f53c12c0d8036060402e35d
#
_entry.id   5211905c2f53c12c0d8036060402e35d
#
_cell.length_a   1.000
_cell.length_b   1.000
_cell.length_c   1.000
_cell.angle_alpha   90.00
_cell.angle_beta   90.00
_cell.angle_gamma   90.00
#
_symmetry.space_group_name_H-M   'P 1'
#
loop_
_entity.id
_entity.type
_entity.pdbx_description
1 polymer ?
#
loop_
_entity_poly.entity_id
_entity_poly.type
_entity_poly.pdbx_seq_one_letter_code
_entity_poly.pdbx_strand_id
1 'polypeptide(L)'
;KIMRMLGAKVIVTPKGGKGTGMVKKAEELAEKHGWFLTSQFENEANWKFHEKTTGQEILRDFNGKNLTHFVTGYGTGGTFHGVSKALKANRPDVKICLLEPSAAPLLASGTKTERKPSGAPVASHPAFTPHPVQGWTPDFIPLVLESGIDMKDELIPIDGPDAMQCAKDLASKEGIFTGISGGATFSGALKVAKSAPKGSSILCMLPGTSERYMSTPLYDQIQADMDESELEIAKSTPSFQLIPGQEPILQA
;
A
#
# COMPACT_ATOMS: atom_id res chain seq x y z
N LYS A 1 -8.66 14.15 7.96
CA LYS A 1 -8.17 15.43 8.45
C LYS A 1 -7.16 16.06 7.49
N ILE A 2 -6.06 15.36 7.10
CA ILE A 2 -4.99 15.89 6.24
C ILE A 2 -5.55 16.44 4.91
N MET A 3 -6.36 15.69 4.18
CA MET A 3 -6.96 16.16 2.92
C MET A 3 -7.75 17.47 3.09
N ARG A 4 -8.52 17.60 4.18
CA ARG A 4 -9.26 18.84 4.47
C ARG A 4 -8.33 19.99 4.80
N MET A 5 -7.24 19.73 5.54
CA MET A 5 -6.23 20.73 5.84
C MET A 5 -5.53 21.25 4.58
N LEU A 6 -5.40 20.40 3.57
CA LEU A 6 -4.88 20.76 2.23
C LEU A 6 -5.93 21.40 1.31
N GLY A 7 -7.12 21.74 1.84
CA GLY A 7 -8.17 22.43 1.09
C GLY A 7 -9.16 21.55 0.33
N ALA A 8 -9.05 20.22 0.42
CA ALA A 8 -9.96 19.31 -0.28
C ALA A 8 -11.34 19.25 0.39
N LYS A 9 -12.39 19.21 -0.43
CA LYS A 9 -13.73 18.78 0.02
C LYS A 9 -13.73 17.25 0.09
N VAL A 10 -14.02 16.69 1.27
CA VAL A 10 -13.97 15.24 1.50
C VAL A 10 -15.39 14.72 1.69
N ILE A 11 -15.85 13.90 0.75
CA ILE A 11 -17.10 13.17 0.80
C ILE A 11 -16.81 11.74 1.25
N VAL A 12 -17.44 11.31 2.34
CA VAL A 12 -17.28 9.98 2.91
C VAL A 12 -18.47 9.11 2.49
N THR A 13 -18.18 7.92 1.99
CA THR A 13 -19.19 6.93 1.62
C THR A 13 -19.36 5.87 2.71
N PRO A 14 -20.54 5.22 2.84
CA PRO A 14 -20.75 4.16 3.80
C PRO A 14 -19.76 2.99 3.59
N LYS A 15 -19.20 2.47 4.69
CA LYS A 15 -18.23 1.35 4.66
C LYS A 15 -18.75 0.12 3.91
N GLY A 16 -20.06 -0.19 4.03
CA GLY A 16 -20.69 -1.33 3.35
C GLY A 16 -20.67 -1.23 1.82
N GLY A 17 -20.57 -0.01 1.25
CA GLY A 17 -20.45 0.20 -0.19
C GLY A 17 -19.07 -0.14 -0.75
N LYS A 18 -18.07 -0.27 0.10
CA LYS A 18 -16.69 -0.60 -0.28
C LYS A 18 -16.13 0.33 -1.37
N GLY A 19 -15.16 -0.14 -2.14
CA GLY A 19 -14.58 0.57 -3.29
C GLY A 19 -15.58 0.77 -4.43
N THR A 20 -16.38 -0.23 -4.74
CA THR A 20 -17.43 -0.15 -5.77
C THR A 20 -18.44 0.97 -5.47
N GLY A 21 -18.89 1.08 -4.21
CA GLY A 21 -19.80 2.16 -3.81
C GLY A 21 -19.14 3.54 -3.84
N MET A 22 -17.85 3.63 -3.52
CA MET A 22 -17.08 4.87 -3.64
C MET A 22 -16.96 5.31 -5.11
N VAL A 23 -16.64 4.41 -6.02
CA VAL A 23 -16.57 4.70 -7.47
C VAL A 23 -17.90 5.20 -7.99
N LYS A 24 -18.99 4.47 -7.68
CA LYS A 24 -20.35 4.88 -8.08
C LYS A 24 -20.70 6.29 -7.59
N LYS A 25 -20.38 6.59 -6.32
CA LYS A 25 -20.63 7.93 -5.76
C LYS A 25 -19.82 9.03 -6.45
N ALA A 26 -18.57 8.73 -6.81
CA ALA A 26 -17.73 9.66 -7.54
C ALA A 26 -18.26 9.93 -8.96
N GLU A 27 -18.73 8.91 -9.67
CA GLU A 27 -19.38 9.04 -10.99
C GLU A 27 -20.65 9.92 -10.89
N GLU A 28 -21.55 9.65 -9.94
CA GLU A 28 -22.78 10.42 -9.71
C GLU A 28 -22.49 11.90 -9.42
N LEU A 29 -21.46 12.18 -8.62
CA LEU A 29 -21.08 13.56 -8.28
C LEU A 29 -20.45 14.27 -9.48
N ALA A 30 -19.60 13.60 -10.24
CA ALA A 30 -18.99 14.16 -11.44
C ALA A 30 -20.05 14.51 -12.49
N GLU A 31 -20.99 13.62 -12.74
CA GLU A 31 -22.11 13.85 -13.68
C GLU A 31 -22.99 15.01 -13.22
N LYS A 32 -23.43 14.99 -11.96
CA LYS A 32 -24.33 16.01 -11.40
C LYS A 32 -23.74 17.44 -11.42
N HIS A 33 -22.44 17.55 -11.18
CA HIS A 33 -21.77 18.85 -11.03
C HIS A 33 -20.92 19.25 -12.23
N GLY A 34 -20.81 18.41 -13.26
CA GLY A 34 -19.93 18.64 -14.40
C GLY A 34 -18.45 18.62 -14.04
N TRP A 35 -18.07 17.83 -13.04
CA TRP A 35 -16.69 17.75 -12.58
C TRP A 35 -15.87 16.72 -13.37
N PHE A 36 -14.60 17.03 -13.54
CA PHE A 36 -13.67 16.07 -14.13
C PHE A 36 -13.39 14.94 -13.15
N LEU A 37 -13.68 13.70 -13.56
CA LEU A 37 -13.35 12.49 -12.80
C LEU A 37 -12.02 11.93 -13.29
N THR A 38 -11.03 11.81 -12.39
CA THR A 38 -9.69 11.30 -12.73
C THR A 38 -9.67 9.81 -13.06
N SER A 39 -10.67 9.03 -12.61
CA SER A 39 -10.87 7.60 -12.92
C SER A 39 -9.61 6.76 -12.70
N GLN A 40 -9.03 6.83 -11.52
CA GLN A 40 -7.71 6.23 -11.23
C GLN A 40 -7.62 4.72 -11.48
N PHE A 41 -8.75 4.01 -11.53
CA PHE A 41 -8.81 2.56 -11.73
C PHE A 41 -8.89 2.16 -13.22
N GLU A 42 -9.25 3.10 -14.10
CA GLU A 42 -9.47 2.89 -15.53
C GLU A 42 -8.51 3.70 -16.40
N ASN A 43 -8.09 4.89 -15.91
CA ASN A 43 -7.32 5.84 -16.71
C ASN A 43 -5.88 5.38 -16.91
N GLU A 44 -5.49 5.17 -18.16
CA GLU A 44 -4.14 4.76 -18.56
C GLU A 44 -3.04 5.77 -18.17
N ALA A 45 -3.37 7.04 -17.95
CA ALA A 45 -2.41 8.04 -17.48
C ALA A 45 -1.74 7.61 -16.19
N ASN A 46 -2.43 6.82 -15.35
CA ASN A 46 -1.92 6.27 -14.11
C ASN A 46 -0.65 5.42 -14.35
N TRP A 47 -0.76 4.34 -15.12
CA TRP A 47 0.39 3.46 -15.36
C TRP A 47 1.44 4.08 -16.31
N LYS A 48 1.00 4.90 -17.27
CA LYS A 48 1.91 5.62 -18.18
C LYS A 48 2.82 6.59 -17.42
N PHE A 49 2.34 7.20 -16.34
CA PHE A 49 3.17 8.01 -15.47
C PHE A 49 4.27 7.16 -14.81
N HIS A 50 3.93 6.03 -14.23
CA HIS A 50 4.91 5.13 -13.60
C HIS A 50 5.91 4.54 -14.61
N GLU A 51 5.49 4.25 -15.84
CA GLU A 51 6.41 3.83 -16.92
C GLU A 51 7.46 4.89 -17.22
N LYS A 52 7.04 6.18 -17.27
CA LYS A 52 7.89 7.31 -17.64
C LYS A 52 8.71 7.89 -16.48
N THR A 53 8.35 7.63 -15.25
CA THR A 53 9.01 8.16 -14.04
C THR A 53 9.57 7.03 -13.19
N THR A 54 8.77 6.38 -12.36
CA THR A 54 9.21 5.35 -11.41
C THR A 54 10.01 4.24 -12.09
N GLY A 55 9.56 3.76 -13.25
CA GLY A 55 10.28 2.74 -14.02
C GLY A 55 11.65 3.22 -14.50
N GLN A 56 11.74 4.48 -14.96
CA GLN A 56 13.00 5.08 -15.41
C GLN A 56 13.95 5.37 -14.24
N GLU A 57 13.43 5.76 -13.09
CA GLU A 57 14.21 5.94 -11.87
C GLU A 57 14.84 4.62 -11.43
N ILE A 58 14.08 3.53 -11.44
CA ILE A 58 14.59 2.18 -11.13
C ILE A 58 15.67 1.77 -12.15
N LEU A 59 15.43 1.94 -13.44
CA LEU A 59 16.40 1.62 -14.50
C LEU A 59 17.71 2.39 -14.33
N ARG A 60 17.63 3.68 -14.02
CA ARG A 60 18.78 4.53 -13.74
C ARG A 60 19.54 4.08 -12.49
N ASP A 61 18.85 3.85 -11.39
CA ASP A 61 19.46 3.55 -10.10
C ASP A 61 20.10 2.15 -10.06
N PHE A 62 19.61 1.24 -10.90
CA PHE A 62 20.16 -0.10 -11.11
C PHE A 62 21.00 -0.22 -12.39
N ASN A 63 21.38 0.89 -13.02
CA ASN A 63 22.28 0.85 -14.17
C ASN A 63 23.64 0.25 -13.77
N GLY A 64 24.08 -0.81 -14.47
CA GLY A 64 25.28 -1.56 -14.14
C GLY A 64 25.23 -2.40 -12.86
N LYS A 65 24.07 -2.44 -12.18
CA LYS A 65 23.85 -3.24 -10.96
C LYS A 65 22.96 -4.43 -11.24
N ASN A 66 23.12 -5.47 -10.42
CA ASN A 66 22.25 -6.64 -10.47
C ASN A 66 20.87 -6.29 -9.88
N LEU A 67 19.80 -6.41 -10.68
CA LEU A 67 18.40 -6.41 -10.24
C LEU A 67 17.76 -7.67 -10.78
N THR A 68 17.29 -8.54 -9.91
CA THR A 68 16.76 -9.85 -10.31
C THR A 68 15.23 -9.94 -10.12
N HIS A 69 14.68 -9.22 -9.13
CA HIS A 69 13.26 -9.27 -8.83
C HIS A 69 12.73 -7.88 -8.51
N PHE A 70 11.53 -7.60 -9.00
CA PHE A 70 10.71 -6.46 -8.58
C PHE A 70 9.45 -6.97 -7.89
N VAL A 71 9.21 -6.53 -6.66
CA VAL A 71 8.11 -7.01 -5.80
C VAL A 71 7.20 -5.84 -5.46
N THR A 72 5.92 -5.96 -5.77
CA THR A 72 4.91 -4.93 -5.46
C THR A 72 3.53 -5.54 -5.29
N GLY A 73 2.70 -4.92 -4.45
CA GLY A 73 1.27 -5.18 -4.41
C GLY A 73 0.51 -4.25 -5.35
N TYR A 74 -0.81 -4.29 -5.30
CA TYR A 74 -1.66 -3.44 -6.12
C TYR A 74 -2.81 -2.79 -5.35
N GLY A 75 -2.98 -1.50 -5.55
CA GLY A 75 -4.24 -0.78 -5.33
C GLY A 75 -4.94 -0.59 -6.66
N THR A 76 -4.57 0.43 -7.43
CA THR A 76 -5.01 0.62 -8.82
C THR A 76 -4.29 -0.28 -9.82
N GLY A 77 -3.10 -0.74 -9.47
CA GLY A 77 -2.20 -1.47 -10.36
C GLY A 77 -1.27 -0.59 -11.18
N GLY A 78 -1.35 0.75 -11.04
CA GLY A 78 -0.55 1.68 -11.85
C GLY A 78 0.94 1.48 -11.70
N THR A 79 1.46 1.37 -10.48
CA THR A 79 2.87 1.10 -10.21
C THR A 79 3.30 -0.25 -10.80
N PHE A 80 2.53 -1.32 -10.53
CA PHE A 80 2.81 -2.64 -11.10
C PHE A 80 2.89 -2.58 -12.61
N HIS A 81 1.85 -2.06 -13.27
CA HIS A 81 1.78 -2.03 -14.74
C HIS A 81 2.91 -1.19 -15.36
N GLY A 82 3.08 0.06 -14.92
CA GLY A 82 4.05 0.98 -15.51
C GLY A 82 5.50 0.56 -15.28
N VAL A 83 5.84 0.13 -14.06
CA VAL A 83 7.20 -0.33 -13.75
C VAL A 83 7.50 -1.65 -14.46
N SER A 84 6.56 -2.60 -14.46
CA SER A 84 6.75 -3.88 -15.16
C SER A 84 6.99 -3.68 -16.66
N LYS A 85 6.23 -2.77 -17.28
CA LYS A 85 6.42 -2.43 -18.70
C LYS A 85 7.80 -1.85 -18.99
N ALA A 86 8.27 -0.91 -18.15
CA ALA A 86 9.61 -0.35 -18.28
C ALA A 86 10.71 -1.41 -18.07
N LEU A 87 10.55 -2.27 -17.06
CA LEU A 87 11.50 -3.35 -16.78
C LEU A 87 11.50 -4.41 -17.88
N LYS A 88 10.36 -4.93 -18.30
CA LYS A 88 10.29 -5.94 -19.36
C LYS A 88 10.86 -5.47 -20.69
N ALA A 89 10.76 -4.16 -21.00
CA ALA A 89 11.34 -3.57 -22.20
C ALA A 89 12.88 -3.43 -22.14
N ASN A 90 13.46 -3.20 -20.97
CA ASN A 90 14.89 -2.86 -20.81
C ASN A 90 15.70 -3.93 -20.07
N ARG A 91 15.05 -4.74 -19.22
CA ARG A 91 15.64 -5.80 -18.41
C ARG A 91 14.65 -6.97 -18.33
N PRO A 92 14.44 -7.70 -19.44
CA PRO A 92 13.42 -8.76 -19.54
C PRO A 92 13.66 -9.95 -18.61
N ASP A 93 14.87 -10.13 -18.13
CA ASP A 93 15.30 -11.14 -17.16
C ASP A 93 14.83 -10.85 -15.73
N VAL A 94 14.45 -9.61 -15.42
CA VAL A 94 13.91 -9.25 -14.09
C VAL A 94 12.54 -9.91 -13.89
N LYS A 95 12.42 -10.70 -12.83
CA LYS A 95 11.16 -11.32 -12.42
C LYS A 95 10.24 -10.32 -11.73
N ILE A 96 9.00 -10.28 -12.16
CA ILE A 96 7.95 -9.42 -11.63
C ILE A 96 7.06 -10.23 -10.68
N CYS A 97 7.18 -9.96 -9.39
CA CYS A 97 6.39 -10.61 -8.35
C CYS A 97 5.24 -9.68 -7.91
N LEU A 98 4.02 -10.05 -8.26
CA LEU A 98 2.82 -9.36 -7.85
C LEU A 98 2.26 -9.98 -6.58
N LEU A 99 1.87 -9.14 -5.63
CA LEU A 99 1.35 -9.58 -4.33
C LEU A 99 -0.12 -9.23 -4.20
N GLU A 100 -0.88 -10.13 -3.55
CA GLU A 100 -2.26 -9.83 -3.13
C GLU A 100 -2.52 -10.35 -1.71
N PRO A 101 -3.49 -9.77 -0.96
CA PRO A 101 -3.85 -10.28 0.35
C PRO A 101 -4.43 -11.70 0.25
N SER A 102 -3.96 -12.63 1.07
CA SER A 102 -4.51 -14.00 1.14
C SER A 102 -6.00 -14.03 1.46
N ALA A 103 -6.50 -13.04 2.23
CA ALA A 103 -7.91 -12.88 2.54
C ALA A 103 -8.77 -12.37 1.38
N ALA A 104 -8.16 -11.76 0.36
CA ALA A 104 -8.87 -11.23 -0.81
C ALA A 104 -8.15 -11.66 -2.10
N PRO A 105 -8.19 -12.97 -2.46
CA PRO A 105 -7.45 -13.54 -3.55
C PRO A 105 -8.17 -13.33 -4.90
N LEU A 106 -8.38 -12.07 -5.29
CA LEU A 106 -9.16 -11.72 -6.48
C LEU A 106 -8.54 -12.28 -7.75
N LEU A 107 -7.23 -12.06 -7.92
CA LEU A 107 -6.48 -12.56 -9.08
C LEU A 107 -6.33 -14.09 -9.04
N ALA A 108 -5.98 -14.65 -7.88
CA ALA A 108 -5.81 -16.09 -7.72
C ALA A 108 -7.12 -16.87 -7.89
N SER A 109 -8.28 -16.23 -7.69
CA SER A 109 -9.60 -16.86 -7.94
C SER A 109 -9.86 -17.17 -9.41
N GLY A 110 -9.17 -16.50 -10.32
CA GLY A 110 -9.40 -16.59 -11.76
C GLY A 110 -10.72 -15.96 -12.25
N THR A 111 -11.51 -15.40 -11.33
CA THR A 111 -12.78 -14.73 -11.67
C THR A 111 -12.50 -13.32 -12.16
N LYS A 112 -13.15 -12.90 -13.24
CA LYS A 112 -13.02 -11.55 -13.78
C LYS A 112 -13.98 -10.58 -13.08
N THR A 113 -13.59 -9.31 -12.98
CA THR A 113 -14.50 -8.23 -12.59
C THR A 113 -15.44 -7.90 -13.73
N GLU A 114 -16.74 -7.92 -13.48
CA GLU A 114 -17.74 -7.42 -14.41
C GLU A 114 -17.68 -5.89 -14.49
N ARG A 115 -17.69 -5.33 -15.72
CA ARG A 115 -17.46 -3.90 -15.96
C ARG A 115 -18.55 -3.25 -16.76
N LYS A 116 -18.76 -1.97 -16.48
CA LYS A 116 -19.50 -1.04 -17.36
C LYS A 116 -18.67 -0.73 -18.62
N PRO A 117 -19.29 -0.15 -19.67
CA PRO A 117 -18.54 0.34 -20.83
C PRO A 117 -17.45 1.37 -20.50
N SER A 118 -17.59 2.11 -19.40
CA SER A 118 -16.57 3.03 -18.85
C SER A 118 -15.33 2.32 -18.27
N GLY A 119 -15.37 1.01 -18.09
CA GLY A 119 -14.35 0.23 -17.40
C GLY A 119 -14.57 0.11 -15.88
N ALA A 120 -15.47 0.90 -15.31
CA ALA A 120 -15.78 0.86 -13.89
C ALA A 120 -16.46 -0.47 -13.48
N PRO A 121 -16.26 -0.96 -12.24
CA PRO A 121 -16.87 -2.19 -11.77
C PRO A 121 -18.39 -2.06 -11.64
N VAL A 122 -19.11 -3.14 -12.00
CA VAL A 122 -20.57 -3.24 -11.82
C VAL A 122 -20.90 -3.60 -10.37
N ALA A 123 -20.16 -4.54 -9.80
CA ALA A 123 -20.37 -5.10 -8.47
C ALA A 123 -19.06 -5.46 -7.75
N SER A 124 -19.17 -5.70 -6.45
CA SER A 124 -18.08 -6.24 -5.64
C SER A 124 -17.71 -7.64 -6.12
N HIS A 125 -16.41 -7.91 -6.22
CA HIS A 125 -15.87 -9.20 -6.65
C HIS A 125 -16.23 -10.31 -5.65
N PRO A 126 -16.67 -11.50 -6.09
CA PRO A 126 -17.13 -12.57 -5.20
C PRO A 126 -16.05 -13.09 -4.25
N ALA A 127 -14.78 -13.07 -4.65
CA ALA A 127 -13.65 -13.48 -3.80
C ALA A 127 -13.16 -12.37 -2.85
N PHE A 128 -13.79 -11.21 -2.82
CA PHE A 128 -13.35 -10.12 -1.94
C PHE A 128 -13.78 -10.36 -0.49
N THR A 129 -12.81 -10.32 0.41
CA THR A 129 -13.02 -10.24 1.85
C THR A 129 -12.22 -9.04 2.41
N PRO A 130 -12.76 -8.29 3.39
CA PRO A 130 -12.01 -7.22 4.04
C PRO A 130 -10.66 -7.70 4.59
N HIS A 131 -9.62 -6.91 4.36
CA HIS A 131 -8.26 -7.21 4.78
C HIS A 131 -7.57 -5.97 5.38
N PRO A 132 -6.53 -6.13 6.23
CA PRO A 132 -5.90 -5.01 6.92
C PRO A 132 -4.94 -4.20 6.05
N VAL A 133 -4.55 -4.69 4.86
CA VAL A 133 -3.55 -4.02 4.01
C VAL A 133 -4.17 -2.82 3.34
N GLN A 134 -4.08 -1.67 4.00
CA GLN A 134 -4.64 -0.39 3.54
C GLN A 134 -4.07 0.00 2.17
N GLY A 135 -4.96 0.39 1.24
CA GLY A 135 -4.58 0.84 -0.10
C GLY A 135 -4.36 -0.28 -1.13
N TRP A 136 -4.34 -1.54 -0.71
CA TRP A 136 -4.30 -2.69 -1.62
C TRP A 136 -5.70 -3.20 -1.96
N THR A 137 -5.78 -3.90 -3.07
CA THR A 137 -6.88 -4.76 -3.51
C THR A 137 -8.26 -4.22 -3.14
N PRO A 138 -8.81 -3.29 -3.94
CA PRO A 138 -10.21 -2.91 -3.78
C PRO A 138 -11.12 -4.11 -4.02
N ASP A 139 -12.40 -3.98 -3.74
CA ASP A 139 -13.37 -5.06 -3.93
C ASP A 139 -13.70 -5.37 -5.40
N PHE A 140 -12.78 -5.06 -6.29
CA PHE A 140 -12.78 -5.39 -7.73
C PHE A 140 -11.34 -5.40 -8.26
N ILE A 141 -11.11 -6.05 -9.40
CA ILE A 141 -9.83 -5.99 -10.12
C ILE A 141 -9.83 -4.69 -10.96
N PRO A 142 -8.94 -3.70 -10.73
CA PRO A 142 -8.88 -2.49 -11.55
C PRO A 142 -8.53 -2.77 -13.02
N LEU A 143 -9.09 -2.00 -13.95
CA LEU A 143 -8.78 -2.14 -15.39
C LEU A 143 -7.31 -1.81 -15.67
N VAL A 144 -6.76 -0.81 -14.97
CA VAL A 144 -5.33 -0.45 -15.03
C VAL A 144 -4.42 -1.64 -14.67
N LEU A 145 -4.80 -2.43 -13.66
CA LEU A 145 -4.08 -3.65 -13.29
C LEU A 145 -4.26 -4.75 -14.36
N GLU A 146 -5.51 -5.01 -14.71
CA GLU A 146 -5.88 -6.11 -15.64
C GLU A 146 -5.18 -5.97 -16.98
N SER A 147 -5.06 -4.74 -17.50
CA SER A 147 -4.38 -4.47 -18.78
C SER A 147 -2.87 -4.73 -18.79
N GLY A 148 -2.25 -4.89 -17.63
CA GLY A 148 -0.81 -5.23 -17.49
C GLY A 148 -0.54 -6.60 -16.86
N ILE A 149 -1.58 -7.36 -16.53
CA ILE A 149 -1.47 -8.54 -15.65
C ILE A 149 -0.56 -9.64 -16.19
N ASP A 150 -0.44 -9.77 -17.50
CA ASP A 150 0.38 -10.80 -18.15
C ASP A 150 1.88 -10.57 -17.96
N MET A 151 2.30 -9.39 -17.48
CA MET A 151 3.71 -9.09 -17.19
C MET A 151 4.18 -9.68 -15.86
N LYS A 152 3.28 -10.15 -14.98
CA LYS A 152 3.69 -10.85 -13.76
C LYS A 152 4.29 -12.20 -14.07
N ASP A 153 5.41 -12.50 -13.45
CA ASP A 153 6.01 -13.84 -13.48
C ASP A 153 5.48 -14.70 -12.32
N GLU A 154 5.13 -14.07 -11.19
CA GLU A 154 4.64 -14.75 -10.00
C GLU A 154 3.53 -13.94 -9.30
N LEU A 155 2.56 -14.65 -8.71
CA LEU A 155 1.52 -14.09 -7.85
C LEU A 155 1.67 -14.71 -6.45
N ILE A 156 1.91 -13.85 -5.43
CA ILE A 156 2.24 -14.31 -4.08
C ILE A 156 1.20 -13.82 -3.07
N PRO A 157 0.54 -14.72 -2.33
CA PRO A 157 -0.39 -14.33 -1.27
C PRO A 157 0.35 -13.82 -0.03
N ILE A 158 -0.18 -12.74 0.57
CA ILE A 158 0.36 -12.11 1.77
C ILE A 158 -0.68 -12.09 2.89
N ASP A 159 -0.32 -12.58 4.05
CA ASP A 159 -1.16 -12.55 5.23
C ASP A 159 -1.10 -11.21 5.93
N GLY A 160 -2.25 -10.73 6.43
CA GLY A 160 -2.36 -9.46 7.11
C GLY A 160 -1.48 -9.35 8.36
N PRO A 161 -1.47 -10.34 9.26
CA PRO A 161 -0.56 -10.38 10.41
C PRO A 161 0.92 -10.27 10.02
N ASP A 162 1.37 -11.02 9.00
CA ASP A 162 2.75 -10.95 8.50
C ASP A 162 3.09 -9.55 7.98
N ALA A 163 2.15 -8.92 7.26
CA ALA A 163 2.32 -7.56 6.76
C ALA A 163 2.49 -6.54 7.89
N MET A 164 1.68 -6.63 8.94
CA MET A 164 1.76 -5.75 10.10
C MET A 164 3.06 -5.98 10.88
N GLN A 165 3.46 -7.23 11.08
CA GLN A 165 4.71 -7.55 11.78
C GLN A 165 5.93 -7.03 11.00
N CYS A 166 5.96 -7.23 9.68
CA CYS A 166 7.04 -6.70 8.84
C CYS A 166 7.11 -5.17 8.86
N ALA A 167 5.97 -4.46 8.92
CA ALA A 167 5.97 -3.00 9.06
C ALA A 167 6.58 -2.55 10.39
N LYS A 168 6.25 -3.24 11.51
CA LYS A 168 6.85 -2.99 12.83
C LYS A 168 8.35 -3.31 12.86
N ASP A 169 8.75 -4.41 12.26
CA ASP A 169 10.16 -4.83 12.20
C ASP A 169 11.00 -3.85 11.37
N LEU A 170 10.50 -3.39 10.21
CA LEU A 170 11.17 -2.35 9.42
C LEU A 170 11.36 -1.06 10.22
N ALA A 171 10.35 -0.64 10.99
CA ALA A 171 10.45 0.56 11.82
C ALA A 171 11.46 0.37 12.95
N SER A 172 11.36 -0.70 13.74
CA SER A 172 12.14 -0.89 14.96
C SER A 172 13.57 -1.38 14.73
N LYS A 173 13.81 -2.14 13.64
CA LYS A 173 15.11 -2.77 13.38
C LYS A 173 15.92 -2.04 12.31
N GLU A 174 15.24 -1.42 11.35
CA GLU A 174 15.88 -0.79 10.19
C GLU A 174 15.65 0.74 10.11
N GLY A 175 14.81 1.31 10.99
CA GLY A 175 14.45 2.72 10.94
C GLY A 175 13.60 3.12 9.72
N ILE A 176 13.01 2.15 9.03
CA ILE A 176 12.19 2.38 7.85
C ILE A 176 10.71 2.44 8.27
N PHE A 177 10.19 3.65 8.36
CA PHE A 177 8.84 3.91 8.87
C PHE A 177 7.80 3.86 7.76
N THR A 178 7.21 2.69 7.53
CA THR A 178 6.24 2.42 6.45
C THR A 178 4.90 1.92 6.98
N GLY A 179 3.83 2.10 6.18
CA GLY A 179 2.51 1.57 6.49
C GLY A 179 2.39 0.06 6.26
N ILE A 180 1.19 -0.51 6.52
CA ILE A 180 0.93 -1.95 6.39
C ILE A 180 1.22 -2.46 4.98
N SER A 181 0.95 -1.65 3.94
CA SER A 181 1.23 -2.01 2.54
C SER A 181 2.73 -2.15 2.24
N GLY A 182 3.57 -1.31 2.86
CA GLY A 182 5.03 -1.46 2.78
C GLY A 182 5.51 -2.71 3.50
N GLY A 183 4.98 -2.99 4.69
CA GLY A 183 5.24 -4.25 5.39
C GLY A 183 4.78 -5.47 4.61
N ALA A 184 3.63 -5.40 3.94
CA ALA A 184 3.14 -6.46 3.05
C ALA A 184 4.08 -6.71 1.87
N THR A 185 4.58 -5.64 1.23
CA THR A 185 5.53 -5.76 0.13
C THR A 185 6.85 -6.36 0.60
N PHE A 186 7.33 -5.92 1.77
CA PHE A 186 8.56 -6.47 2.35
C PHE A 186 8.40 -7.93 2.77
N SER A 187 7.25 -8.33 3.34
CA SER A 187 6.94 -9.74 3.61
C SER A 187 7.01 -10.59 2.33
N GLY A 188 6.46 -10.08 1.23
CA GLY A 188 6.58 -10.72 -0.09
C GLY A 188 8.03 -10.83 -0.56
N ALA A 189 8.81 -9.76 -0.41
CA ALA A 189 10.24 -9.78 -0.76
C ALA A 189 11.03 -10.82 0.06
N LEU A 190 10.71 -10.98 1.35
CA LEU A 190 11.31 -12.03 2.19
C LEU A 190 10.91 -13.46 1.73
N LYS A 191 9.65 -13.65 1.27
CA LYS A 191 9.22 -14.93 0.67
C LYS A 191 10.01 -15.22 -0.60
N VAL A 192 10.18 -14.24 -1.49
CA VAL A 192 11.00 -14.36 -2.70
C VAL A 192 12.46 -14.66 -2.35
N ALA A 193 13.03 -13.97 -1.35
CA ALA A 193 14.42 -14.14 -0.95
C ALA A 193 14.75 -15.57 -0.47
N LYS A 194 13.79 -16.29 0.10
CA LYS A 194 13.98 -17.68 0.56
C LYS A 194 14.21 -18.66 -0.58
N SER A 195 13.68 -18.38 -1.78
CA SER A 195 13.78 -19.25 -2.96
C SER A 195 14.70 -18.70 -4.04
N ALA A 196 15.03 -17.39 -3.98
CA ALA A 196 15.89 -16.77 -4.97
C ALA A 196 17.34 -17.28 -4.88
N PRO A 197 18.06 -17.39 -6.00
CA PRO A 197 19.47 -17.77 -6.01
C PRO A 197 20.33 -16.83 -5.16
N LYS A 198 21.41 -17.38 -4.57
CA LYS A 198 22.37 -16.55 -3.81
C LYS A 198 22.94 -15.45 -4.70
N GLY A 199 23.00 -14.23 -4.19
CA GLY A 199 23.44 -13.05 -4.93
C GLY A 199 22.31 -12.34 -5.69
N SER A 200 21.04 -12.77 -5.52
CA SER A 200 19.89 -12.04 -6.04
C SER A 200 19.76 -10.68 -5.39
N SER A 201 19.31 -9.70 -6.18
CA SER A 201 18.92 -8.35 -5.71
C SER A 201 17.43 -8.16 -5.93
N ILE A 202 16.71 -7.92 -4.84
CA ILE A 202 15.25 -7.85 -4.80
C ILE A 202 14.84 -6.43 -4.44
N LEU A 203 14.18 -5.74 -5.36
CA LEU A 203 13.59 -4.43 -5.13
C LEU A 203 12.13 -4.60 -4.72
N CYS A 204 11.74 -4.04 -3.57
CA CYS A 204 10.35 -4.01 -3.15
C CYS A 204 9.83 -2.57 -2.97
N MET A 205 8.55 -2.37 -3.31
CA MET A 205 7.90 -1.06 -3.23
C MET A 205 7.42 -0.77 -1.81
N LEU A 206 7.84 0.35 -1.23
CA LEU A 206 7.35 0.87 0.06
C LEU A 206 6.54 2.16 -0.19
N PRO A 207 5.21 2.07 -0.37
CA PRO A 207 4.43 3.15 -1.01
C PRO A 207 4.06 4.32 -0.10
N GLY A 208 4.22 4.22 1.20
CA GLY A 208 3.81 5.30 2.09
C GLY A 208 4.44 5.24 3.46
N THR A 209 4.36 6.38 4.19
CA THR A 209 4.86 6.50 5.55
C THR A 209 3.80 6.05 6.57
N SER A 210 4.25 5.63 7.76
CA SER A 210 3.39 5.00 8.77
C SER A 210 2.46 5.97 9.50
N GLU A 211 2.78 7.27 9.56
CA GLU A 211 1.97 8.29 10.27
C GLU A 211 0.53 8.36 9.78
N ARG A 212 0.28 8.00 8.53
CA ARG A 212 -1.07 7.99 7.94
C ARG A 212 -1.97 6.89 8.50
N TYR A 213 -1.37 5.92 9.21
CA TYR A 213 -2.04 4.69 9.67
C TYR A 213 -2.19 4.60 11.18
N MET A 214 -1.95 5.69 11.93
CA MET A 214 -2.01 5.73 13.41
C MET A 214 -3.36 5.30 13.99
N SER A 215 -4.45 5.41 13.24
CA SER A 215 -5.77 4.95 13.65
C SER A 215 -6.13 3.54 13.16
N THR A 216 -5.14 2.74 12.78
CA THR A 216 -5.31 1.36 12.31
C THR A 216 -4.74 0.37 13.32
N PRO A 217 -5.09 -0.94 13.20
CA PRO A 217 -4.55 -1.98 14.09
C PRO A 217 -3.02 -2.10 14.12
N LEU A 218 -2.30 -1.46 13.21
CA LEU A 218 -0.84 -1.40 13.24
C LEU A 218 -0.32 -0.83 14.56
N TYR A 219 -1.07 0.10 15.17
CA TYR A 219 -0.69 0.84 16.37
C TYR A 219 -1.40 0.41 17.64
N ASP A 220 -2.33 -0.56 17.58
CA ASP A 220 -3.17 -0.95 18.74
C ASP A 220 -2.35 -1.35 19.99
N GLN A 221 -1.11 -1.78 19.81
CA GLN A 221 -0.22 -2.18 20.90
C GLN A 221 0.82 -1.12 21.27
N ILE A 222 0.80 0.04 20.62
CA ILE A 222 1.74 1.14 20.88
C ILE A 222 1.05 2.11 21.85
N GLN A 223 1.57 2.20 23.06
CA GLN A 223 1.07 3.10 24.08
C GLN A 223 1.49 4.55 23.78
N ALA A 224 0.62 5.49 24.11
CA ALA A 224 0.93 6.92 24.02
C ALA A 224 1.53 7.46 25.34
N ASP A 225 1.14 6.84 26.47
CA ASP A 225 1.60 7.20 27.80
C ASP A 225 2.86 6.40 28.17
N MET A 226 3.63 6.91 29.13
CA MET A 226 4.79 6.21 29.66
C MET A 226 4.40 4.89 30.33
N ASP A 227 5.14 3.83 30.05
CA ASP A 227 5.04 2.57 30.76
C ASP A 227 5.71 2.63 32.15
N GLU A 228 5.62 1.55 32.94
CA GLU A 228 6.18 1.51 34.30
C GLU A 228 7.68 1.75 34.28
N SER A 229 8.41 1.20 33.33
CA SER A 229 9.88 1.36 33.26
C SER A 229 10.29 2.78 32.87
N GLU A 230 9.54 3.39 31.95
CA GLU A 230 9.74 4.79 31.57
C GLU A 230 9.41 5.75 32.72
N LEU A 231 8.38 5.46 33.52
CA LEU A 231 8.04 6.19 34.73
C LEU A 231 9.15 6.07 35.78
N GLU A 232 9.77 4.91 35.97
CA GLU A 232 10.92 4.73 36.85
C GLU A 232 12.13 5.56 36.41
N ILE A 233 12.41 5.55 35.10
CA ILE A 233 13.49 6.39 34.54
C ILE A 233 13.16 7.87 34.74
N ALA A 234 11.96 8.31 34.50
CA ALA A 234 11.54 9.69 34.67
C ALA A 234 11.70 10.16 36.14
N LYS A 235 11.42 9.27 37.11
CA LYS A 235 11.56 9.54 38.55
C LYS A 235 13.00 9.46 39.06
N SER A 236 13.94 8.95 38.28
CA SER A 236 15.34 8.80 38.66
C SER A 236 16.07 10.12 38.81
N THR A 237 15.52 11.22 38.32
CA THR A 237 16.03 12.60 38.45
C THR A 237 14.96 13.54 39.01
N PRO A 238 15.33 14.58 39.78
CA PRO A 238 14.36 15.40 40.53
C PRO A 238 13.61 16.43 39.69
N SER A 239 14.08 16.76 38.48
CA SER A 239 13.53 17.85 37.65
C SER A 239 12.45 17.40 36.69
N PHE A 240 11.44 18.25 36.49
CA PHE A 240 10.42 18.13 35.40
C PHE A 240 9.67 16.79 35.38
N GLN A 241 9.41 16.21 36.55
CA GLN A 241 8.64 14.94 36.60
C GLN A 241 7.19 15.18 36.27
N LEU A 242 6.66 14.33 35.35
CA LEU A 242 5.24 14.27 35.06
C LEU A 242 4.57 13.31 36.06
N ILE A 243 3.81 13.86 36.99
CA ILE A 243 3.07 13.05 37.97
C ILE A 243 1.65 12.89 37.43
N PRO A 244 1.16 11.64 37.17
CA PRO A 244 -0.20 11.43 36.70
C PRO A 244 -1.23 12.11 37.60
N GLY A 245 -2.09 12.96 37.02
CA GLY A 245 -3.12 13.72 37.74
C GLY A 245 -2.67 15.06 38.36
N GLN A 246 -1.42 15.47 38.17
CA GLN A 246 -0.94 16.81 38.52
C GLN A 246 -0.61 17.61 37.27
N GLU A 247 -0.94 18.90 37.26
CA GLU A 247 -0.47 19.79 36.20
C GLU A 247 1.07 19.90 36.26
N PRO A 248 1.76 19.92 35.10
CA PRO A 248 3.21 20.05 35.08
C PRO A 248 3.62 21.37 35.76
N ILE A 249 4.36 21.28 36.83
CA ILE A 249 4.95 22.46 37.49
C ILE A 249 6.11 22.92 36.59
N LEU A 250 5.83 23.88 35.72
CA LEU A 250 6.87 24.62 35.00
C LEU A 250 7.52 25.59 35.99
N GLN A 251 8.50 25.11 36.74
CA GLN A 251 9.40 26.01 37.46
C GLN A 251 10.40 26.57 36.46
N ALA A 252 10.32 27.88 36.28
CA ALA A 252 11.23 28.68 35.45
C ALA A 252 12.69 28.68 35.99
#